data_c079c2e8d9a6316fa2952bb5f0fb82c7
#
_entry.id   c079c2e8d9a6316fa2952bb5f0fb82c7
#
_cell.length_a   1.000
_cell.length_b   1.000
_cell.length_c   1.000
_cell.angle_alpha   90.00
_cell.angle_beta   90.00
_cell.angle_gamma   90.00
#
_symmetry.space_group_name_H-M   'P 1'
#
loop_
_entity.id
_entity.type
_entity.pdbx_description
1 polymer ?
#
loop_
_entity_poly.entity_id
_entity_poly.type
_entity_poly.pdbx_seq_one_letter_code
_entity_poly.pdbx_strand_id
1 'polypeptide(L)'
;VDVYGDQALVQEFKAPKTVDEDKAKQRRQWAVSAVRAALGVHREQVHLRTRERQKGNRQYQKLDGQGQYRVVREGQARMLVNLNDYLDTGLFLDHRPLRLRLAEECAGKRFLNLFAYTGAASVQALVGGARRAVTVDASRRYLDWAACNLAVNGFSSEAHPLVRADAMAWLEECQEQFDVVFCDPPTFSNNKSRQDFVVQEHHGELIRRIMKRLESGGVLYFSCNFRRFELEESIARWYQVE
;
A
#
# COMPACT_ATOMS: atom_id res chain seq x y z
N VAL A 1 -10.76 11.95 -7.19
CA VAL A 1 -10.42 12.90 -6.11
C VAL A 1 -10.33 12.11 -4.82
N ASP A 2 -9.20 12.23 -4.14
CA ASP A 2 -8.94 11.57 -2.87
C ASP A 2 -8.84 12.63 -1.78
N VAL A 3 -9.37 12.33 -0.60
CA VAL A 3 -9.38 13.28 0.53
C VAL A 3 -8.51 12.71 1.66
N TYR A 4 -7.56 13.52 2.12
CA TYR A 4 -6.62 13.23 3.18
C TYR A 4 -6.73 14.26 4.30
N GLY A 5 -7.65 14.03 5.25
CA GLY A 5 -7.99 15.01 6.28
C GLY A 5 -8.63 16.26 5.66
N ASP A 6 -7.98 17.41 5.79
CA ASP A 6 -8.37 18.69 5.20
C ASP A 6 -7.76 18.95 3.80
N GLN A 7 -7.05 17.98 3.24
CA GLN A 7 -6.39 18.09 1.94
C GLN A 7 -7.12 17.27 0.88
N ALA A 8 -7.21 17.79 -0.33
CA ALA A 8 -7.75 17.09 -1.49
C ALA A 8 -6.69 16.86 -2.54
N LEU A 9 -6.56 15.64 -3.05
CA LEU A 9 -5.73 15.29 -4.19
C LEU A 9 -6.60 15.07 -5.41
N VAL A 10 -6.48 15.93 -6.41
CA VAL A 10 -7.13 15.79 -7.71
C VAL A 10 -6.14 15.13 -8.66
N GLN A 11 -6.47 13.94 -9.12
CA GLN A 11 -5.65 13.22 -10.10
C GLN A 11 -6.31 13.29 -11.48
N GLU A 12 -5.57 13.78 -12.45
CA GLU A 12 -5.99 13.87 -13.85
C GLU A 12 -5.13 12.91 -14.68
N PHE A 13 -5.74 12.16 -15.58
CA PHE A 13 -4.98 11.48 -16.63
C PHE A 13 -4.69 12.47 -17.76
N LYS A 14 -3.43 12.51 -18.25
CA LYS A 14 -3.05 13.36 -19.37
C LYS A 14 -4.01 13.17 -20.53
N ALA A 15 -4.56 14.28 -21.00
CA ALA A 15 -5.48 14.28 -22.13
C ALA A 15 -4.79 13.70 -23.40
N PRO A 16 -5.52 12.95 -24.23
CA PRO A 16 -5.01 12.55 -25.55
C PRO A 16 -4.60 13.76 -26.38
N LYS A 17 -3.65 13.59 -27.30
CA LYS A 17 -3.18 14.66 -28.21
C LYS A 17 -4.27 15.26 -29.08
N THR A 18 -5.42 14.61 -29.20
CA THR A 18 -6.61 15.08 -29.93
C THR A 18 -7.43 16.11 -29.16
N VAL A 19 -7.17 16.28 -27.88
CA VAL A 19 -7.84 17.26 -27.01
C VAL A 19 -7.03 18.54 -26.97
N ASP A 20 -7.67 19.65 -27.27
CA ASP A 20 -7.12 21.00 -27.20
C ASP A 20 -6.58 21.29 -25.78
N GLU A 21 -5.37 21.80 -25.70
CA GLU A 21 -4.66 22.01 -24.42
C GLU A 21 -5.36 23.09 -23.56
N ASP A 22 -5.91 24.12 -24.16
CA ASP A 22 -6.61 25.18 -23.43
C ASP A 22 -7.93 24.65 -22.84
N LYS A 23 -8.65 23.82 -23.59
CA LYS A 23 -9.85 23.14 -23.08
C LYS A 23 -9.50 22.17 -21.93
N ALA A 24 -8.40 21.44 -22.04
CA ALA A 24 -7.94 20.57 -20.96
C ALA A 24 -7.59 21.37 -19.71
N LYS A 25 -6.88 22.48 -19.86
CA LYS A 25 -6.52 23.42 -18.78
C LYS A 25 -7.77 24.02 -18.11
N GLN A 26 -8.74 24.46 -18.90
CA GLN A 26 -10.00 25.01 -18.40
C GLN A 26 -10.81 23.98 -17.59
N ARG A 27 -10.94 22.74 -18.10
CA ARG A 27 -11.60 21.64 -17.37
C ARG A 27 -10.93 21.36 -16.04
N ARG A 28 -9.60 21.39 -16.01
CA ARG A 28 -8.81 21.21 -14.78
C ARG A 28 -9.10 22.33 -13.77
N GLN A 29 -9.16 23.57 -14.19
CA GLN A 29 -9.51 24.70 -13.33
C GLN A 29 -10.94 24.57 -12.77
N TRP A 30 -11.89 24.15 -13.59
CA TRP A 30 -13.26 23.89 -13.15
C TRP A 30 -13.32 22.75 -12.14
N ALA A 31 -12.62 21.65 -12.39
CA ALA A 31 -12.56 20.53 -11.45
C ALA A 31 -12.00 20.96 -10.09
N VAL A 32 -10.91 21.73 -10.06
CA VAL A 32 -10.35 22.27 -8.82
C VAL A 32 -11.34 23.20 -8.12
N SER A 33 -12.02 24.08 -8.85
CA SER A 33 -13.03 24.99 -8.27
C SER A 33 -14.22 24.22 -7.71
N ALA A 34 -14.70 23.21 -8.42
CA ALA A 34 -15.79 22.34 -7.95
C ALA A 34 -15.42 21.56 -6.68
N VAL A 35 -14.21 21.01 -6.63
CA VAL A 35 -13.68 20.29 -5.45
C VAL A 35 -13.60 21.25 -4.24
N ARG A 36 -13.09 22.45 -4.44
CA ARG A 36 -13.02 23.46 -3.38
C ARG A 36 -14.41 23.82 -2.84
N ALA A 37 -15.36 24.05 -3.72
CA ALA A 37 -16.73 24.38 -3.33
C ALA A 37 -17.40 23.22 -2.59
N ALA A 38 -17.23 21.99 -3.08
CA ALA A 38 -17.88 20.81 -2.50
C ALA A 38 -17.30 20.41 -1.13
N LEU A 39 -15.98 20.61 -0.93
CA LEU A 39 -15.29 20.21 0.30
C LEU A 39 -15.09 21.39 1.29
N GLY A 40 -15.38 22.62 0.89
CA GLY A 40 -15.15 23.81 1.72
C GLY A 40 -13.66 24.10 1.99
N VAL A 41 -12.76 23.68 1.08
CA VAL A 41 -11.31 23.80 1.27
C VAL A 41 -10.72 24.97 0.50
N HIS A 42 -9.62 25.53 1.01
CA HIS A 42 -8.86 26.59 0.34
C HIS A 42 -8.05 26.05 -0.86
N ARG A 43 -7.55 26.97 -1.70
CA ARG A 43 -6.78 26.56 -2.91
C ARG A 43 -5.49 25.80 -2.56
N GLU A 44 -4.84 26.19 -1.49
CA GLU A 44 -3.58 25.59 -0.99
C GLU A 44 -3.76 24.17 -0.47
N GLN A 45 -4.99 23.77 -0.15
CA GLN A 45 -5.35 22.44 0.30
C GLN A 45 -5.72 21.49 -0.85
N VAL A 46 -5.74 22.00 -2.09
CA VAL A 46 -6.01 21.20 -3.28
C VAL A 46 -4.74 20.95 -4.05
N HIS A 47 -4.26 19.70 -4.01
CA HIS A 47 -3.11 19.22 -4.76
C HIS A 47 -3.57 18.66 -6.09
N LEU A 48 -2.93 19.11 -7.16
CA LEU A 48 -3.23 18.64 -8.52
C LEU A 48 -2.10 17.77 -9.03
N ARG A 49 -2.43 16.60 -9.55
CA ARG A 49 -1.47 15.66 -10.10
C ARG A 49 -1.93 15.16 -11.45
N THR A 50 -1.06 15.25 -12.45
CA THR A 50 -1.30 14.67 -13.77
C THR A 50 -0.60 13.32 -13.87
N ARG A 51 -1.39 12.25 -14.11
CA ARG A 51 -0.88 10.92 -14.40
C ARG A 51 -0.74 10.73 -15.90
N GLU A 52 0.44 10.36 -16.35
CA GLU A 52 0.69 9.87 -17.71
C GLU A 52 0.62 8.34 -17.72
N ARG A 53 0.24 7.74 -18.86
CA ARG A 53 0.41 6.29 -19.05
C ARG A 53 1.90 5.98 -18.99
N GLN A 54 2.32 5.43 -17.87
CA GLN A 54 3.71 5.06 -17.66
C GLN A 54 3.98 3.66 -18.16
N LYS A 55 5.13 3.48 -18.80
CA LYS A 55 5.70 2.17 -19.13
C LYS A 55 6.82 1.88 -18.12
N GLY A 56 6.70 0.79 -17.35
CA GLY A 56 7.74 0.34 -16.41
C GLY A 56 7.73 1.03 -15.03
N ASN A 57 8.84 0.95 -14.29
CA ASN A 57 9.00 1.34 -12.88
C ASN A 57 8.97 2.86 -12.58
N ARG A 58 8.55 3.70 -13.53
CA ARG A 58 8.53 5.16 -13.33
C ARG A 58 7.52 5.63 -12.27
N GLN A 59 6.54 4.81 -11.93
CA GLN A 59 5.56 5.13 -10.88
C GLN A 59 6.18 5.37 -9.49
N TYR A 60 7.39 4.88 -9.25
CA TYR A 60 8.11 5.02 -7.99
C TYR A 60 9.14 6.16 -7.99
N GLN A 61 9.18 7.00 -9.02
CA GLN A 61 10.11 8.12 -9.07
C GLN A 61 9.64 9.27 -8.18
N LYS A 62 10.60 9.92 -7.53
CA LYS A 62 10.38 11.16 -6.80
C LYS A 62 10.15 12.28 -7.82
N LEU A 63 9.03 13.02 -7.66
CA LEU A 63 8.64 14.11 -8.56
C LEU A 63 9.24 15.44 -8.10
N ASP A 64 9.34 15.66 -6.79
CA ASP A 64 9.89 16.86 -6.16
C ASP A 64 10.61 16.46 -4.85
N GLY A 65 11.32 17.39 -4.24
CA GLY A 65 12.22 17.15 -3.11
C GLY A 65 11.90 17.93 -1.85
N GLN A 66 10.67 18.44 -1.69
CA GLN A 66 10.30 19.29 -0.56
C GLN A 66 10.18 18.55 0.77
N GLY A 67 10.04 17.22 0.76
CA GLY A 67 9.97 16.39 1.98
C GLY A 67 8.76 16.68 2.86
N GLN A 68 7.68 17.24 2.31
CA GLN A 68 6.52 17.64 3.07
C GLN A 68 5.59 16.45 3.35
N TYR A 69 5.79 15.82 4.49
CA TYR A 69 4.88 14.82 5.00
C TYR A 69 3.77 15.47 5.85
N ARG A 70 2.55 14.95 5.71
CA ARG A 70 1.40 15.31 6.52
C ARG A 70 0.90 14.10 7.27
N VAL A 71 0.45 14.32 8.52
CA VAL A 71 -0.20 13.27 9.30
C VAL A 71 -1.69 13.28 9.00
N VAL A 72 -2.21 12.14 8.58
CA VAL A 72 -3.65 11.90 8.44
C VAL A 72 -4.10 10.79 9.37
N ARG A 73 -5.38 10.78 9.71
CA ARG A 73 -5.97 9.74 10.57
C ARG A 73 -6.81 8.76 9.76
N GLU A 74 -6.66 7.48 10.08
CA GLU A 74 -7.53 6.43 9.61
C GLU A 74 -7.90 5.54 10.80
N GLY A 75 -9.15 5.59 11.25
CA GLY A 75 -9.52 5.04 12.53
C GLY A 75 -8.73 5.68 13.67
N GLN A 76 -8.07 4.87 14.49
CA GLN A 76 -7.18 5.34 15.55
C GLN A 76 -5.74 5.56 15.08
N ALA A 77 -5.37 5.01 13.93
CA ALA A 77 -4.02 5.11 13.39
C ALA A 77 -3.72 6.49 12.79
N ARG A 78 -2.47 6.90 12.90
CA ARG A 78 -1.88 8.08 12.25
C ARG A 78 -0.96 7.61 11.12
N MET A 79 -1.16 8.15 9.92
CA MET A 79 -0.37 7.82 8.74
C MET A 79 0.28 9.08 8.17
N LEU A 80 1.53 8.98 7.80
CA LEU A 80 2.21 10.00 7.04
C LEU A 80 1.86 9.84 5.55
N VAL A 81 1.41 10.91 4.93
CA VAL A 81 1.19 10.99 3.49
C VAL A 81 2.02 12.10 2.88
N ASN A 82 2.39 11.94 1.62
CA ASN A 82 3.07 12.96 0.86
C ASN A 82 2.27 13.22 -0.43
N LEU A 83 1.72 14.41 -0.55
CA LEU A 83 0.82 14.78 -1.63
C LEU A 83 1.54 15.44 -2.82
N ASN A 84 2.84 15.74 -2.70
CA ASN A 84 3.59 16.52 -3.68
C ASN A 84 4.75 15.74 -4.34
N ASP A 85 5.59 15.09 -3.53
CA ASP A 85 6.89 14.61 -3.97
C ASP A 85 6.86 13.27 -4.72
N TYR A 86 5.82 12.46 -4.53
CA TYR A 86 5.72 11.10 -5.08
C TYR A 86 4.45 10.94 -5.91
N LEU A 87 4.48 10.02 -6.86
CA LEU A 87 3.29 9.70 -7.67
C LEU A 87 2.18 9.09 -6.80
N ASP A 88 2.54 8.24 -5.86
CA ASP A 88 1.63 7.68 -4.87
C ASP A 88 1.82 8.38 -3.53
N THR A 89 0.74 8.49 -2.77
CA THR A 89 0.68 9.34 -1.56
C THR A 89 1.29 8.70 -0.31
N GLY A 90 1.65 7.42 -0.38
CA GLY A 90 2.05 6.64 0.78
C GLY A 90 0.88 5.91 1.47
N LEU A 91 -0.36 6.14 1.03
CA LEU A 91 -1.55 5.48 1.59
C LEU A 91 -2.55 5.18 0.47
N PHE A 92 -2.78 3.91 0.18
CA PHE A 92 -3.79 3.45 -0.76
C PHE A 92 -5.16 3.42 -0.07
N LEU A 93 -6.10 4.26 -0.54
CA LEU A 93 -7.41 4.43 0.13
C LEU A 93 -8.38 3.27 -0.10
N ASP A 94 -8.23 2.55 -1.20
CA ASP A 94 -9.01 1.35 -1.55
C ASP A 94 -8.84 0.21 -0.52
N HIS A 95 -7.67 0.09 0.11
CA HIS A 95 -7.42 -0.88 1.18
C HIS A 95 -7.90 -0.43 2.58
N ARG A 96 -8.53 0.73 2.69
CA ARG A 96 -9.03 1.22 3.99
C ARG A 96 -9.97 0.24 4.71
N PRO A 97 -10.98 -0.37 4.05
CA PRO A 97 -11.85 -1.32 4.72
C PRO A 97 -11.08 -2.52 5.30
N LEU A 98 -10.13 -3.06 4.51
CA LEU A 98 -9.28 -4.16 4.98
C LEU A 98 -8.39 -3.73 6.16
N ARG A 99 -7.74 -2.57 6.07
CA ARG A 99 -6.91 -2.10 7.19
C ARG A 99 -7.69 -1.90 8.49
N LEU A 100 -8.92 -1.39 8.42
CA LEU A 100 -9.79 -1.26 9.60
C LEU A 100 -10.18 -2.63 10.16
N ARG A 101 -10.47 -3.60 9.31
CA ARG A 101 -10.71 -4.99 9.70
C ARG A 101 -9.48 -5.62 10.37
N LEU A 102 -8.28 -5.38 9.86
CA LEU A 102 -7.03 -5.83 10.51
C LEU A 102 -6.88 -5.25 11.92
N ALA A 103 -7.26 -3.99 12.14
CA ALA A 103 -7.23 -3.39 13.47
C ALA A 103 -8.20 -4.08 14.44
N GLU A 104 -9.34 -4.58 13.97
CA GLU A 104 -10.31 -5.31 14.79
C GLU A 104 -9.85 -6.76 15.09
N GLU A 105 -9.21 -7.40 14.14
CA GLU A 105 -8.91 -8.83 14.21
C GLU A 105 -7.53 -9.18 14.78
N CYS A 106 -6.59 -8.23 14.82
CA CYS A 106 -5.19 -8.50 15.17
C CYS A 106 -4.88 -8.43 16.69
N ALA A 107 -5.83 -8.13 17.55
CA ALA A 107 -5.59 -8.02 19.00
C ALA A 107 -4.92 -9.29 19.56
N GLY A 108 -3.74 -9.13 20.19
CA GLY A 108 -2.93 -10.21 20.75
C GLY A 108 -2.24 -11.12 19.74
N LYS A 109 -2.41 -10.89 18.43
CA LYS A 109 -1.91 -11.74 17.34
C LYS A 109 -0.54 -11.31 16.83
N ARG A 110 0.16 -12.23 16.17
CA ARG A 110 1.35 -11.97 15.35
C ARG A 110 0.91 -11.70 13.92
N PHE A 111 1.29 -10.56 13.41
CA PHE A 111 0.93 -10.07 12.08
C PHE A 111 2.13 -10.03 11.14
N LEU A 112 1.97 -10.51 9.92
CA LEU A 112 2.94 -10.38 8.85
C LEU A 112 2.36 -9.54 7.71
N ASN A 113 3.14 -8.57 7.26
CA ASN A 113 2.82 -7.72 6.12
C ASN A 113 3.88 -7.92 5.02
N LEU A 114 3.48 -8.51 3.91
CA LEU A 114 4.34 -8.76 2.74
C LEU A 114 4.01 -7.76 1.62
N PHE A 115 5.05 -7.32 0.90
CA PHE A 115 4.97 -6.21 -0.07
C PHE A 115 4.38 -4.96 0.60
N ALA A 116 4.94 -4.67 1.76
CA ALA A 116 4.30 -3.85 2.78
C ALA A 116 4.23 -2.36 2.46
N TYR A 117 4.94 -1.90 1.41
CA TYR A 117 4.98 -0.50 1.03
C TYR A 117 5.35 0.39 2.24
N THR A 118 4.53 1.36 2.61
CA THR A 118 4.76 2.27 3.75
C THR A 118 4.35 1.69 5.11
N GLY A 119 4.02 0.40 5.18
CA GLY A 119 3.65 -0.28 6.41
C GLY A 119 2.29 0.11 6.99
N ALA A 120 1.40 0.72 6.22
CA ALA A 120 0.10 1.18 6.72
C ALA A 120 -0.75 0.05 7.34
N ALA A 121 -0.73 -1.16 6.75
CA ALA A 121 -1.42 -2.32 7.32
C ALA A 121 -0.79 -2.77 8.64
N SER A 122 0.54 -2.74 8.74
CA SER A 122 1.25 -3.05 9.99
C SER A 122 0.89 -2.09 11.12
N VAL A 123 0.80 -0.79 10.81
CA VAL A 123 0.37 0.22 11.78
C VAL A 123 -1.05 -0.05 12.27
N GLN A 124 -1.98 -0.35 11.36
CA GLN A 124 -3.37 -0.64 11.74
C GLN A 124 -3.48 -1.90 12.61
N ALA A 125 -2.77 -2.98 12.27
CA ALA A 125 -2.71 -4.17 13.10
C ALA A 125 -2.19 -3.87 14.51
N LEU A 126 -1.13 -3.07 14.63
CA LEU A 126 -0.53 -2.69 15.93
C LEU A 126 -1.44 -1.77 16.75
N VAL A 127 -2.06 -0.78 16.13
CA VAL A 127 -3.04 0.09 16.80
C VAL A 127 -4.25 -0.72 17.28
N GLY A 128 -4.62 -1.78 16.55
CA GLY A 128 -5.63 -2.76 16.95
C GLY A 128 -5.17 -3.75 18.03
N GLY A 129 -3.94 -3.62 18.53
CA GLY A 129 -3.43 -4.43 19.64
C GLY A 129 -2.68 -5.70 19.20
N ALA A 130 -2.20 -5.80 17.96
CA ALA A 130 -1.29 -6.87 17.57
C ALA A 130 -0.06 -6.87 18.50
N ARG A 131 0.30 -8.06 19.02
CA ARG A 131 1.45 -8.17 19.92
C ARG A 131 2.79 -8.02 19.20
N ARG A 132 2.83 -8.32 17.89
CA ARG A 132 4.00 -8.22 17.03
C ARG A 132 3.55 -8.04 15.58
N ALA A 133 4.22 -7.16 14.86
CA ALA A 133 4.10 -7.04 13.41
C ALA A 133 5.49 -7.17 12.77
N VAL A 134 5.60 -8.00 11.73
CA VAL A 134 6.78 -8.08 10.86
C VAL A 134 6.38 -7.50 9.50
N THR A 135 7.19 -6.57 9.01
CA THR A 135 6.91 -5.78 7.81
C THR A 135 8.01 -6.03 6.79
N VAL A 136 7.70 -6.65 5.67
CA VAL A 136 8.67 -7.05 4.64
C VAL A 136 8.42 -6.29 3.36
N ASP A 137 9.44 -5.59 2.87
CA ASP A 137 9.43 -4.91 1.56
C ASP A 137 10.85 -4.88 0.96
N ALA A 138 10.96 -4.93 -0.36
CA ALA A 138 12.24 -4.85 -1.04
C ALA A 138 12.83 -3.43 -1.07
N SER A 139 11.99 -2.40 -0.92
CA SER A 139 12.35 -1.00 -1.02
C SER A 139 12.79 -0.41 0.31
N ARG A 140 14.06 -0.03 0.42
CA ARG A 140 14.60 0.70 1.58
C ARG A 140 13.79 1.97 1.87
N ARG A 141 13.45 2.74 0.85
CA ARG A 141 12.69 3.98 1.00
C ARG A 141 11.32 3.76 1.64
N TYR A 142 10.61 2.71 1.24
CA TYR A 142 9.31 2.41 1.82
C TYR A 142 9.40 1.92 3.25
N LEU A 143 10.43 1.17 3.57
CA LEU A 143 10.68 0.78 4.95
C LEU A 143 11.10 1.96 5.85
N ASP A 144 11.87 2.91 5.32
CA ASP A 144 12.17 4.16 6.05
C ASP A 144 10.87 4.96 6.32
N TRP A 145 9.95 4.98 5.35
CA TRP A 145 8.63 5.58 5.56
C TRP A 145 7.78 4.77 6.56
N ALA A 146 7.81 3.44 6.48
CA ALA A 146 7.14 2.58 7.45
C ALA A 146 7.66 2.80 8.88
N ALA A 147 8.98 3.00 9.05
CA ALA A 147 9.56 3.35 10.34
C ALA A 147 8.97 4.67 10.89
N CYS A 148 8.83 5.68 10.04
CA CYS A 148 8.18 6.93 10.43
C CYS A 148 6.69 6.72 10.77
N ASN A 149 5.97 5.88 10.02
CA ASN A 149 4.58 5.53 10.31
C ASN A 149 4.44 4.78 11.64
N LEU A 150 5.34 3.88 11.98
CA LEU A 150 5.38 3.24 13.30
C LEU A 150 5.62 4.29 14.38
N ALA A 151 6.64 5.12 14.22
CA ALA A 151 7.06 6.10 15.23
C ALA A 151 5.97 7.12 15.59
N VAL A 152 5.20 7.65 14.60
CA VAL A 152 4.10 8.59 14.86
C VAL A 152 2.93 7.96 15.61
N ASN A 153 2.88 6.62 15.71
CA ASN A 153 1.91 5.87 16.51
C ASN A 153 2.51 5.32 17.82
N GLY A 154 3.78 5.63 18.11
CA GLY A 154 4.45 5.22 19.35
C GLY A 154 5.03 3.80 19.31
N PHE A 155 5.15 3.20 18.13
CA PHE A 155 5.78 1.89 17.95
C PHE A 155 7.22 2.01 17.48
N SER A 156 8.08 1.06 17.90
CA SER A 156 9.47 1.00 17.46
C SER A 156 9.72 -0.14 16.47
N SER A 157 10.66 0.04 15.55
CA SER A 157 11.09 -1.01 14.63
C SER A 157 11.93 -2.11 15.30
N GLU A 158 12.38 -1.91 16.51
CA GLU A 158 13.06 -2.94 17.32
C GLU A 158 12.07 -4.01 17.80
N ALA A 159 10.90 -3.57 18.28
CA ALA A 159 9.82 -4.46 18.70
C ALA A 159 9.05 -5.05 17.51
N HIS A 160 8.94 -4.29 16.41
CA HIS A 160 8.18 -4.60 15.21
C HIS A 160 9.07 -4.51 13.97
N PRO A 161 9.80 -5.60 13.60
CA PRO A 161 10.85 -5.56 12.60
C PRO A 161 10.39 -5.11 11.21
N LEU A 162 11.21 -4.23 10.62
CA LEU A 162 11.14 -3.81 9.23
C LEU A 162 12.24 -4.54 8.45
N VAL A 163 11.86 -5.47 7.59
CA VAL A 163 12.78 -6.37 6.91
C VAL A 163 12.91 -5.99 5.45
N ARG A 164 14.12 -5.60 5.04
CA ARG A 164 14.40 -5.35 3.63
C ARG A 164 14.75 -6.66 2.94
N ALA A 165 13.79 -7.26 2.24
CA ALA A 165 13.99 -8.51 1.53
C ALA A 165 13.02 -8.65 0.35
N ASP A 166 13.37 -9.52 -0.58
CA ASP A 166 12.39 -10.10 -1.49
C ASP A 166 11.48 -11.04 -0.71
N ALA A 167 10.15 -10.87 -0.85
CA ALA A 167 9.17 -11.60 -0.05
C ALA A 167 9.25 -13.12 -0.25
N MET A 168 9.47 -13.59 -1.50
CA MET A 168 9.59 -15.02 -1.81
C MET A 168 10.80 -15.64 -1.14
N ALA A 169 11.95 -14.94 -1.20
CA ALA A 169 13.19 -15.38 -0.58
C ALA A 169 13.09 -15.36 0.96
N TRP A 170 12.51 -14.30 1.50
CA TRP A 170 12.36 -14.18 2.94
C TRP A 170 11.47 -15.27 3.52
N LEU A 171 10.38 -15.64 2.84
CA LEU A 171 9.50 -16.72 3.25
C LEU A 171 10.17 -18.10 3.27
N GLU A 172 11.20 -18.33 2.45
CA GLU A 172 11.99 -19.57 2.48
C GLU A 172 12.81 -19.68 3.77
N GLU A 173 13.43 -18.58 4.19
CA GLU A 173 14.34 -18.52 5.33
C GLU A 173 13.62 -18.32 6.67
N CYS A 174 12.46 -17.68 6.65
CA CYS A 174 11.69 -17.37 7.85
C CYS A 174 11.22 -18.64 8.55
N GLN A 175 11.45 -18.73 9.88
CA GLN A 175 10.95 -19.82 10.72
C GLN A 175 9.79 -19.37 11.65
N GLU A 176 9.48 -18.05 11.67
CA GLU A 176 8.38 -17.55 12.49
C GLU A 176 7.02 -17.97 11.91
N GLN A 177 6.06 -18.15 12.82
CA GLN A 177 4.65 -18.42 12.48
C GLN A 177 3.82 -17.19 12.83
N PHE A 178 2.75 -16.95 12.05
CA PHE A 178 1.88 -15.77 12.17
C PHE A 178 0.41 -16.18 12.25
N ASP A 179 -0.36 -15.41 13.00
CA ASP A 179 -1.79 -15.62 13.15
C ASP A 179 -2.57 -14.95 12.00
N VAL A 180 -2.06 -13.81 11.48
CA VAL A 180 -2.66 -13.07 10.37
C VAL A 180 -1.55 -12.62 9.42
N VAL A 181 -1.76 -12.85 8.13
CA VAL A 181 -0.87 -12.36 7.06
C VAL A 181 -1.65 -11.49 6.09
N PHE A 182 -1.09 -10.34 5.76
CA PHE A 182 -1.54 -9.54 4.62
C PHE A 182 -0.48 -9.56 3.53
N CYS A 183 -0.90 -9.82 2.30
CA CYS A 183 -0.03 -9.91 1.14
C CYS A 183 -0.68 -9.20 -0.06
N ASP A 184 -0.07 -8.12 -0.52
CA ASP A 184 -0.52 -7.32 -1.67
C ASP A 184 0.61 -7.19 -2.71
N PRO A 185 0.92 -8.28 -3.45
CA PRO A 185 2.00 -8.26 -4.41
C PRO A 185 1.69 -7.34 -5.60
N PRO A 186 2.72 -6.71 -6.19
CA PRO A 186 2.54 -5.97 -7.43
C PRO A 186 2.13 -6.91 -8.57
N THR A 187 1.38 -6.40 -9.54
CA THR A 187 1.01 -7.17 -10.75
C THR A 187 2.25 -7.71 -11.45
N PHE A 188 3.32 -6.92 -11.48
CA PHE A 188 4.60 -7.26 -12.07
C PHE A 188 5.74 -6.56 -11.32
N SER A 189 6.83 -7.27 -11.07
CA SER A 189 8.05 -6.73 -10.47
C SER A 189 9.28 -7.28 -11.16
N ASN A 190 10.12 -6.38 -11.66
CA ASN A 190 11.47 -6.72 -12.17
C ASN A 190 12.44 -6.87 -11.01
N ASN A 191 12.98 -8.04 -10.82
CA ASN A 191 14.04 -8.27 -9.86
C ASN A 191 15.39 -8.39 -10.59
N LYS A 192 16.30 -7.46 -10.38
CA LYS A 192 17.63 -7.46 -11.03
C LYS A 192 18.51 -8.67 -10.67
N SER A 193 18.18 -9.36 -9.59
CA SER A 193 18.97 -10.46 -9.05
C SER A 193 18.28 -11.83 -9.11
N ARG A 194 17.00 -11.91 -9.52
CA ARG A 194 16.19 -13.14 -9.56
C ARG A 194 15.19 -13.08 -10.71
N GLN A 195 14.41 -14.16 -10.87
CA GLN A 195 13.32 -14.23 -11.82
C GLN A 195 12.28 -13.12 -11.57
N ASP A 196 11.78 -12.50 -12.64
CA ASP A 196 10.71 -11.50 -12.56
C ASP A 196 9.47 -12.11 -11.91
N PHE A 197 8.81 -11.31 -11.06
CA PHE A 197 7.57 -11.73 -10.42
C PHE A 197 6.38 -11.27 -11.25
N VAL A 198 5.50 -12.19 -11.63
CA VAL A 198 4.20 -11.94 -12.29
C VAL A 198 3.12 -12.57 -11.42
N VAL A 199 2.20 -11.75 -10.88
CA VAL A 199 1.24 -12.23 -9.88
C VAL A 199 0.40 -13.41 -10.39
N GLN A 200 -0.06 -13.38 -11.64
CA GLN A 200 -0.87 -14.46 -12.20
C GLN A 200 -0.13 -15.79 -12.30
N GLU A 201 1.18 -15.76 -12.52
CA GLU A 201 2.01 -16.97 -12.69
C GLU A 201 2.57 -17.49 -11.35
N HIS A 202 2.80 -16.57 -10.40
CA HIS A 202 3.54 -16.89 -9.18
C HIS A 202 2.71 -16.84 -7.89
N HIS A 203 1.43 -16.40 -7.96
CA HIS A 203 0.61 -16.29 -6.73
C HIS A 203 0.40 -17.63 -6.03
N GLY A 204 0.23 -18.73 -6.77
CA GLY A 204 0.05 -20.05 -6.17
C GLY A 204 1.24 -20.47 -5.31
N GLU A 205 2.46 -20.27 -5.82
CA GLU A 205 3.69 -20.54 -5.07
C GLU A 205 3.83 -19.60 -3.86
N LEU A 206 3.56 -18.31 -4.06
CA LEU A 206 3.59 -17.32 -2.98
C LEU A 206 2.62 -17.69 -1.85
N ILE A 207 1.37 -18.00 -2.20
CA ILE A 207 0.35 -18.41 -1.22
C ILE A 207 0.80 -19.68 -0.48
N ARG A 208 1.29 -20.71 -1.17
CA ARG A 208 1.79 -21.94 -0.52
C ARG A 208 2.92 -21.67 0.47
N ARG A 209 3.84 -20.76 0.15
CA ARG A 209 4.91 -20.34 1.08
C ARG A 209 4.38 -19.61 2.30
N ILE A 210 3.40 -18.71 2.09
CA ILE A 210 2.74 -17.99 3.19
C ILE A 210 1.99 -18.97 4.11
N MET A 211 1.25 -19.91 3.53
CA MET A 211 0.48 -20.89 4.31
C MET A 211 1.36 -21.79 5.20
N LYS A 212 2.61 -22.02 4.83
CA LYS A 212 3.59 -22.69 5.70
C LYS A 212 4.00 -21.84 6.91
N ARG A 213 3.74 -20.54 6.88
CA ARG A 213 4.06 -19.57 7.95
C ARG A 213 2.83 -19.13 8.73
N LEU A 214 1.64 -19.63 8.37
CA LEU A 214 0.42 -19.42 9.14
C LEU A 214 0.28 -20.46 10.24
N GLU A 215 -0.14 -20.01 11.41
CA GLU A 215 -0.59 -20.89 12.49
C GLU A 215 -1.88 -21.61 12.09
N SER A 216 -2.18 -22.71 12.79
CA SER A 216 -3.46 -23.38 12.64
C SER A 216 -4.61 -22.42 12.95
N GLY A 217 -5.56 -22.27 12.03
CA GLY A 217 -6.64 -21.30 12.15
C GLY A 217 -6.23 -19.85 11.82
N GLY A 218 -5.01 -19.63 11.34
CA GLY A 218 -4.56 -18.31 10.88
C GLY A 218 -5.21 -17.91 9.57
N VAL A 219 -5.20 -16.60 9.29
CA VAL A 219 -5.87 -16.01 8.11
C VAL A 219 -4.86 -15.32 7.21
N LEU A 220 -4.95 -15.58 5.91
CA LEU A 220 -4.27 -14.83 4.85
C LEU A 220 -5.25 -13.90 4.15
N TYR A 221 -4.97 -12.60 4.17
CA TYR A 221 -5.57 -11.63 3.28
C TYR A 221 -4.67 -11.44 2.06
N PHE A 222 -5.15 -11.87 0.90
CA PHE A 222 -4.43 -11.73 -0.36
C PHE A 222 -5.15 -10.71 -1.26
N SER A 223 -4.42 -9.73 -1.75
CA SER A 223 -4.93 -8.69 -2.66
C SER A 223 -4.03 -8.57 -3.88
N CYS A 224 -4.56 -8.18 -5.01
CA CYS A 224 -3.76 -7.73 -6.14
C CYS A 224 -4.56 -6.83 -7.08
N ASN A 225 -3.85 -5.97 -7.84
CA ASN A 225 -4.45 -5.04 -8.81
C ASN A 225 -4.61 -5.61 -10.24
N PHE A 226 -4.44 -6.91 -10.42
CA PHE A 226 -4.56 -7.53 -11.74
C PHE A 226 -6.04 -7.81 -12.07
N ARG A 227 -6.60 -7.09 -13.02
CA ARG A 227 -8.03 -7.15 -13.38
C ARG A 227 -8.53 -8.51 -13.88
N ARG A 228 -7.61 -9.34 -14.39
CA ARG A 228 -7.89 -10.69 -14.90
C ARG A 228 -7.28 -11.74 -13.99
N PHE A 229 -7.23 -11.45 -12.70
CA PHE A 229 -6.69 -12.39 -11.73
C PHE A 229 -7.63 -13.59 -11.60
N GLU A 230 -7.06 -14.77 -11.77
CA GLU A 230 -7.73 -16.04 -11.55
C GLU A 230 -6.92 -16.81 -10.53
N LEU A 231 -7.57 -17.17 -9.42
CA LEU A 231 -6.92 -17.95 -8.36
C LEU A 231 -6.64 -19.36 -8.88
N GLU A 232 -5.43 -19.85 -8.67
CA GLU A 232 -5.04 -21.22 -9.01
C GLU A 232 -5.98 -22.22 -8.32
N GLU A 233 -6.61 -23.13 -9.07
CA GLU A 233 -7.59 -24.10 -8.55
C GLU A 233 -7.02 -24.95 -7.40
N SER A 234 -5.73 -25.25 -7.41
CA SER A 234 -5.09 -26.03 -6.36
C SER A 234 -5.18 -25.33 -4.99
N ILE A 235 -5.19 -24.00 -4.95
CA ILE A 235 -5.32 -23.22 -3.71
C ILE A 235 -6.69 -23.48 -3.08
N ALA A 236 -7.77 -23.38 -3.86
CA ALA A 236 -9.13 -23.62 -3.36
C ALA A 236 -9.39 -25.08 -2.95
N ARG A 237 -8.58 -26.03 -3.44
CA ARG A 237 -8.65 -27.44 -3.01
C ARG A 237 -7.99 -27.73 -1.67
N TRP A 238 -6.95 -26.96 -1.33
CA TRP A 238 -6.14 -27.20 -0.14
C TRP A 238 -6.51 -26.28 1.04
N TYR A 239 -7.09 -25.13 0.75
CA TYR A 239 -7.38 -24.11 1.75
C TYR A 239 -8.83 -23.65 1.64
N GLN A 240 -9.39 -23.22 2.76
CA GLN A 240 -10.70 -22.55 2.75
C GLN A 240 -10.50 -21.15 2.14
N VAL A 241 -11.26 -20.84 1.10
CA VAL A 241 -11.22 -19.54 0.38
C VAL A 241 -12.60 -18.89 0.48
N GLU A 242 -12.62 -17.61 0.90
CA GLU A 242 -13.81 -16.76 1.03
C GLU A 242 -13.76 -15.56 0.09
#